data_a245893c3bc81aa177aee929e91e03a1
#
_entry.id   a245893c3bc81aa177aee929e91e03a1
#
_cell.length_a   1.000
_cell.length_b   1.000
_cell.length_c   1.000
_cell.angle_alpha   90.00
_cell.angle_beta   90.00
_cell.angle_gamma   90.00
#
_symmetry.space_group_name_H-M   'P 1'
#
loop_
_entity.id
_entity.type
_entity.pdbx_description
1 polymer ?
#
loop_
_entity_poly.entity_id
_entity_poly.type
_entity_poly.pdbx_seq_one_letter_code
_entity_poly.pdbx_strand_id
1 'polypeptide(L)'
;MLPIKAGQKTQLVGDIYPKPRGKYRYTWSVLRGKSIASVDDKGVLTISTKAKPGDTFRVKTSAIVENPQIKVKPSIVDYVVK
;
A
#
# COMPACT_ATOMS: atom_id res chain seq x y z
N MET A 1 -4.47 13.19 3.05
CA MET A 1 -4.66 12.19 1.98
C MET A 1 -3.77 12.53 0.79
N LEU A 2 -3.20 11.53 0.18
CA LEU A 2 -2.38 11.71 -1.02
C LEU A 2 -3.27 11.66 -2.27
N PRO A 3 -3.12 12.62 -3.18
CA PRO A 3 -3.90 12.62 -4.42
C PRO A 3 -3.34 11.61 -5.42
N ILE A 4 -4.24 10.97 -6.16
CA ILE A 4 -3.88 10.04 -7.22
C ILE A 4 -4.94 10.09 -8.31
N LYS A 5 -4.56 9.76 -9.56
CA LYS A 5 -5.49 9.82 -10.69
C LYS A 5 -6.10 8.46 -10.99
N ALA A 6 -7.35 8.47 -11.44
CA ALA A 6 -7.99 7.26 -11.96
C ALA A 6 -7.16 6.68 -13.12
N GLY A 7 -7.03 5.36 -13.15
CA GLY A 7 -6.24 4.66 -14.17
C GLY A 7 -4.74 4.71 -13.97
N GLN A 8 -4.25 5.38 -12.94
CA GLN A 8 -2.82 5.49 -12.66
C GLN A 8 -2.26 4.17 -12.10
N LYS A 9 -1.02 3.87 -12.48
CA LYS A 9 -0.22 2.82 -11.82
C LYS A 9 0.97 3.48 -11.17
N THR A 10 1.29 3.05 -9.96
CA THR A 10 2.45 3.58 -9.23
C THR A 10 3.14 2.48 -8.45
N GLN A 11 4.47 2.53 -8.41
CA GLN A 11 5.27 1.63 -7.60
C GLN A 11 5.31 2.15 -6.16
N LEU A 12 4.80 1.37 -5.22
CA LEU A 12 4.91 1.70 -3.82
C LEU A 12 6.30 1.31 -3.30
N VAL A 13 6.84 2.17 -2.46
CA VAL A 13 8.13 1.93 -1.80
C VAL A 13 7.83 1.42 -0.40
N GLY A 14 8.56 0.39 0.03
CA GLY A 14 8.43 -0.11 1.39
C GLY A 14 8.88 0.95 2.39
N ASP A 15 7.97 1.34 3.28
CA ASP A 15 8.23 2.35 4.29
C ASP A 15 7.71 1.85 5.63
N ILE A 16 8.52 1.04 6.29
CA ILE A 16 8.24 0.54 7.63
C ILE A 16 9.37 0.91 8.57
N TYR A 17 9.02 1.11 9.83
CA TYR A 17 9.97 1.48 10.85
C TYR A 17 9.68 0.74 12.16
N PRO A 18 10.71 0.20 12.85
CA PRO A 18 12.11 0.15 12.42
C PRO A 18 12.33 -0.84 11.30
N LYS A 19 13.38 -0.63 10.49
CA LYS A 19 13.75 -1.58 9.43
C LYS A 19 14.23 -2.87 10.06
N PRO A 20 13.68 -4.03 9.69
CA PRO A 20 14.13 -5.31 10.23
C PRO A 20 15.56 -5.63 9.83
N ARG A 21 16.27 -6.30 10.70
CA ARG A 21 17.55 -6.90 10.37
C ARG A 21 17.32 -8.30 9.83
N GLY A 22 18.16 -8.71 8.88
CA GLY A 22 18.06 -10.01 8.25
C GLY A 22 17.12 -9.98 7.04
N LYS A 23 16.62 -11.15 6.67
CA LYS A 23 15.75 -11.28 5.50
C LYS A 23 14.35 -10.85 5.85
N TYR A 24 13.77 -10.01 5.01
CA TYR A 24 12.38 -9.62 5.10
C TYR A 24 11.85 -9.28 3.71
N ARG A 25 10.54 -9.28 3.58
CA ARG A 25 9.87 -8.83 2.35
C ARG A 25 8.70 -7.96 2.73
N TYR A 26 8.44 -6.95 1.90
CA TYR A 26 7.29 -6.10 2.08
C TYR A 26 6.01 -6.79 1.61
N THR A 27 4.91 -6.46 2.27
CA THR A 27 3.56 -6.86 1.86
C THR A 27 2.70 -5.61 1.78
N TRP A 28 1.81 -5.58 0.80
CA TRP A 28 0.88 -4.47 0.59
C TRP A 28 -0.53 -5.02 0.49
N SER A 29 -1.48 -4.27 1.03
CA SER A 29 -2.90 -4.64 0.93
C SER A 29 -3.75 -3.39 0.91
N VAL A 30 -4.89 -3.46 0.20
CA VAL A 30 -5.90 -2.41 0.21
C VAL A 30 -6.90 -2.77 1.32
N LEU A 31 -7.01 -1.93 2.34
CA LEU A 31 -7.90 -2.16 3.48
C LEU A 31 -9.32 -1.66 3.22
N ARG A 32 -9.44 -0.60 2.41
CA ARG A 32 -10.73 0.02 2.08
C ARG A 32 -10.65 0.53 0.65
N GLY A 33 -11.76 0.44 -0.09
CA GLY A 33 -11.80 0.87 -1.48
C GLY A 33 -11.27 -0.18 -2.45
N LYS A 34 -11.42 -1.45 -2.14
CA LYS A 34 -10.92 -2.55 -2.99
C LYS A 34 -11.56 -2.59 -4.37
N SER A 35 -12.72 -1.96 -4.54
CA SER A 35 -13.39 -1.89 -5.84
C SER A 35 -12.71 -0.94 -6.82
N ILE A 36 -11.92 0.02 -6.33
CA ILE A 36 -11.29 1.05 -7.16
C ILE A 36 -9.77 0.97 -7.16
N ALA A 37 -9.17 0.19 -6.27
CA ALA A 37 -7.71 0.10 -6.16
C ALA A 37 -7.29 -1.33 -5.87
N SER A 38 -6.16 -1.72 -6.43
CA SER A 38 -5.53 -3.01 -6.17
C SER A 38 -4.02 -2.84 -6.11
N VAL A 39 -3.36 -3.72 -5.37
CA VAL A 39 -1.90 -3.74 -5.28
C VAL A 39 -1.42 -5.19 -5.44
N ASP A 40 -0.37 -5.38 -6.22
CA ASP A 40 0.21 -6.70 -6.44
C ASP A 40 1.31 -7.00 -5.39
N ASP A 41 1.89 -8.19 -5.49
CA ASP A 41 2.93 -8.65 -4.56
C ASP A 41 4.27 -7.92 -4.73
N LYS A 42 4.43 -7.16 -5.80
CA LYS A 42 5.60 -6.31 -6.04
C LYS A 42 5.40 -4.87 -5.60
N GLY A 43 4.23 -4.56 -5.06
CA GLY A 43 3.90 -3.21 -4.60
C GLY A 43 3.43 -2.26 -5.69
N VAL A 44 3.02 -2.78 -6.85
CA VAL A 44 2.44 -1.93 -7.90
C VAL A 44 0.98 -1.69 -7.60
N LEU A 45 0.65 -0.45 -7.30
CA LEU A 45 -0.71 0.00 -7.02
C LEU A 45 -1.36 0.43 -8.33
N THR A 46 -2.53 -0.12 -8.62
CA THR A 46 -3.31 0.20 -9.82
C THR A 46 -4.66 0.79 -9.40
N ILE A 47 -5.00 1.93 -9.97
CA ILE A 47 -6.27 2.60 -9.72
C ILE A 47 -7.18 2.36 -10.91
N SER A 48 -8.42 1.93 -10.62
CA SER A 48 -9.42 1.69 -11.68
C SER A 48 -9.67 2.95 -12.50
N THR A 49 -9.83 2.79 -13.81
CA THR A 49 -10.27 3.88 -14.69
C THR A 49 -11.70 4.34 -14.37
N LYS A 50 -12.46 3.49 -13.67
CA LYS A 50 -13.84 3.80 -13.25
C LYS A 50 -13.90 4.56 -11.91
N ALA A 51 -12.77 4.77 -11.25
CA ALA A 51 -12.73 5.55 -10.01
C ALA A 51 -13.14 7.00 -10.30
N LYS A 52 -13.91 7.57 -9.38
CA LYS A 52 -14.45 8.92 -9.53
C LYS A 52 -13.71 9.91 -8.65
N PRO A 53 -13.60 11.18 -9.05
CA PRO A 53 -13.02 12.21 -8.18
C PRO A 53 -13.70 12.20 -6.81
N GLY A 54 -12.90 12.25 -5.75
CA GLY A 54 -13.39 12.18 -4.38
C GLY A 54 -13.45 10.79 -3.77
N ASP A 55 -13.35 9.73 -4.58
CA ASP A 55 -13.24 8.37 -4.05
C ASP A 55 -11.95 8.23 -3.23
N THR A 56 -12.03 7.49 -2.14
CA THR A 56 -10.91 7.27 -1.23
C THR A 56 -10.61 5.78 -1.08
N PHE A 57 -9.35 5.47 -0.83
CA PHE A 57 -8.96 4.11 -0.49
C PHE A 57 -7.77 4.14 0.47
N ARG A 58 -7.55 3.02 1.14
CA ARG A 58 -6.51 2.91 2.17
C ARG A 58 -5.60 1.74 1.86
N VAL A 59 -4.29 1.99 1.91
CA VAL A 59 -3.26 0.98 1.65
C VAL A 59 -2.45 0.75 2.90
N LYS A 60 -2.23 -0.51 3.23
CA LYS A 60 -1.35 -0.92 4.32
C LYS A 60 -0.08 -1.52 3.74
N THR A 61 1.07 -1.02 4.19
CA THR A 61 2.38 -1.60 3.92
C THR A 61 2.91 -2.23 5.19
N SER A 62 3.32 -3.48 5.11
CA SER A 62 3.90 -4.20 6.23
C SER A 62 5.09 -5.02 5.74
N ALA A 63 5.67 -5.83 6.59
CA ALA A 63 6.75 -6.74 6.20
C ALA A 63 6.61 -8.07 6.93
N ILE A 64 6.98 -9.13 6.23
CA ILE A 64 7.16 -10.45 6.82
C ILE A 64 8.63 -10.59 7.13
N VAL A 65 8.96 -10.78 8.40
CA VAL A 65 10.33 -10.86 8.88
C VAL A 65 10.65 -12.30 9.29
N GLU A 66 11.89 -12.70 9.08
CA GLU A 66 12.35 -14.03 9.44
C GLU A 66 12.44 -14.21 10.96
N ASN A 67 12.81 -13.15 11.68
CA ASN A 67 12.92 -13.20 13.14
C ASN A 67 11.59 -12.82 13.81
N PRO A 68 10.91 -13.78 14.48
CA PRO A 68 9.61 -13.52 15.08
C PRO A 68 9.64 -12.55 16.27
N GLN A 69 10.82 -12.25 16.80
CA GLN A 69 10.97 -11.31 17.90
C GLN A 69 10.95 -9.84 17.44
N ILE A 70 11.12 -9.63 16.16
CA ILE A 70 11.05 -8.28 15.59
C ILE A 70 9.59 -7.93 15.31
N LYS A 71 9.10 -6.88 15.97
CA LYS A 71 7.76 -6.34 15.74
C LYS A 71 7.85 -5.19 14.76
N VAL A 72 7.20 -5.33 13.61
CA VAL A 72 7.17 -4.33 12.56
C VAL A 72 5.86 -3.54 12.68
N LYS A 73 5.96 -2.21 12.71
CA LYS A 73 4.77 -1.35 12.62
C LYS A 73 4.39 -1.19 11.16
N PRO A 74 3.17 -1.57 10.76
CA PRO A 74 2.71 -1.31 9.41
C PRO A 74 2.50 0.19 9.17
N SER A 75 2.71 0.61 7.93
CA SER A 75 2.38 1.95 7.48
C SER A 75 1.01 1.94 6.81
N ILE A 76 0.17 2.90 7.16
CA ILE A 76 -1.17 3.03 6.59
C ILE A 76 -1.28 4.41 5.95
N VAL A 77 -1.66 4.44 4.68
CA VAL A 77 -1.78 5.67 3.90
C VAL A 77 -3.15 5.72 3.25
N ASP A 78 -3.82 6.86 3.39
CA ASP A 78 -5.08 7.15 2.72
C ASP A 78 -4.83 7.95 1.45
N TYR A 79 -5.54 7.58 0.39
CA TYR A 79 -5.49 8.23 -0.92
C TYR A 79 -6.85 8.77 -1.31
N VAL A 80 -6.85 9.82 -2.12
CA VAL A 80 -8.05 10.37 -2.72
C VAL A 80 -7.88 10.49 -4.23
N VAL A 81 -8.88 10.05 -4.97
CA VAL A 81 -8.89 10.16 -6.44
C VAL A 81 -9.21 11.60 -6.82
N LYS A 82 -8.39 12.14 -7.71
CA LYS A 82 -8.59 13.48 -8.26
C LYS A 82 -9.63 13.51 -9.37
#